data_f43c8ca928390d3ac4ab8abb782285dc
#
_entry.id   f43c8ca928390d3ac4ab8abb782285dc
#
_cell.length_a   1.000
_cell.length_b   1.000
_cell.length_c   1.000
_cell.angle_alpha   90.00
_cell.angle_beta   90.00
_cell.angle_gamma   90.00
#
_symmetry.space_group_name_H-M   'P 1'
#
loop_
_entity.id
_entity.type
_entity.pdbx_description
1 polymer ?
#
loop_
_entity_poly.entity_id
_entity_poly.type
_entity_poly.pdbx_seq_one_letter_code
_entity_poly.pdbx_strand_id
1 'polypeptide(L)'
;MRKVVSLMLSLVLTASLLTGCSDNKTSSNGEVIVYNWGEYIDPEVITQFEEETGIKVIYDEFETNEIMYPKVEAGASQYDVICPSDYMISKMIENDLLQEIDFSKLSNIDQIGSQYMEMSKEFDPENKYSVPYCWGTVGILYNKTMVSSAPTKWADLWNEEYKDNILMQDSVRDAFMVAQKMLGYSMNSTDKDELEQCKNKLIEQKPLVQAYVVDQVRDKMIGNEAAIGVIYSGEAIYTQRENEDLEFVIPEEGTN
;
A
#
# COMPACT_ATOMS: atom_id res chain seq x y z
N MET A 1 -75.03 -6.70 2.32
CA MET A 1 -73.94 -7.17 3.20
C MET A 1 -72.66 -7.58 2.44
N ARG A 2 -72.68 -8.38 1.37
CA ARG A 2 -71.49 -8.83 0.63
C ARG A 2 -70.65 -7.72 0.00
N LYS A 3 -71.27 -6.63 -0.54
CA LYS A 3 -70.57 -5.51 -1.18
C LYS A 3 -69.89 -4.57 -0.17
N VAL A 4 -70.42 -4.42 1.04
CA VAL A 4 -69.85 -3.58 2.10
C VAL A 4 -68.64 -4.27 2.74
N VAL A 5 -68.67 -5.60 2.89
CA VAL A 5 -67.55 -6.40 3.40
C VAL A 5 -66.38 -6.38 2.40
N SER A 6 -66.65 -6.42 1.10
CA SER A 6 -65.62 -6.34 0.04
C SER A 6 -64.95 -4.95 -0.01
N LEU A 7 -65.68 -3.87 0.27
CA LEU A 7 -65.12 -2.50 0.31
C LEU A 7 -64.27 -2.25 1.57
N MET A 8 -64.65 -2.81 2.71
CA MET A 8 -63.85 -2.74 3.93
C MET A 8 -62.59 -3.59 3.84
N LEU A 9 -62.62 -4.74 3.16
CA LEU A 9 -61.42 -5.57 2.97
C LEU A 9 -60.40 -4.95 2.05
N SER A 10 -60.84 -4.21 1.00
CA SER A 10 -59.94 -3.45 0.13
C SER A 10 -59.34 -2.20 0.81
N LEU A 11 -60.05 -1.57 1.74
CA LEU A 11 -59.53 -0.43 2.49
C LEU A 11 -58.48 -0.83 3.54
N VAL A 12 -58.60 -2.02 4.12
CA VAL A 12 -57.60 -2.55 5.07
C VAL A 12 -56.32 -3.01 4.35
N LEU A 13 -56.41 -3.53 3.11
CA LEU A 13 -55.24 -3.91 2.32
C LEU A 13 -54.45 -2.71 1.81
N THR A 14 -55.10 -1.57 1.55
CA THR A 14 -54.39 -0.32 1.13
C THR A 14 -53.73 0.42 2.30
N ALA A 15 -54.23 0.27 3.53
CA ALA A 15 -53.63 0.86 4.73
C ALA A 15 -52.34 0.14 5.17
N SER A 16 -52.18 -1.15 4.83
CA SER A 16 -50.99 -1.94 5.19
C SER A 16 -49.81 -1.70 4.28
N LEU A 17 -49.95 -0.97 3.17
CA LEU A 17 -48.86 -0.64 2.25
C LEU A 17 -48.16 0.70 2.57
N LEU A 18 -48.59 1.42 3.61
CA LEU A 18 -48.05 2.70 4.02
C LEU A 18 -47.15 2.64 5.28
N THR A 19 -46.92 1.47 5.82
CA THR A 19 -46.01 1.26 6.97
C THR A 19 -44.74 0.52 6.55
N GLY A 20 -44.27 0.74 5.35
CA GLY A 20 -42.99 0.23 4.86
C GLY A 20 -41.99 1.35 4.64
N CYS A 21 -40.87 1.27 5.31
CA CYS A 21 -39.70 2.11 5.24
C CYS A 21 -39.72 3.35 6.14
N SER A 22 -39.60 3.14 7.42
CA SER A 22 -38.72 3.99 8.20
C SER A 22 -37.28 3.49 7.92
N ASP A 23 -36.74 3.82 6.75
CA ASP A 23 -35.31 3.87 6.60
C ASP A 23 -34.83 4.90 7.62
N ASN A 24 -34.17 4.43 8.68
CA ASN A 24 -33.18 5.24 9.38
C ASN A 24 -32.09 5.59 8.33
N LYS A 25 -32.36 6.56 7.49
CA LYS A 25 -31.32 7.28 6.80
C LYS A 25 -30.56 8.02 7.88
N THR A 26 -29.52 7.40 8.43
CA THR A 26 -28.37 8.16 8.84
C THR A 26 -28.05 9.05 7.66
N SER A 27 -28.27 10.35 7.80
CA SER A 27 -27.96 11.33 6.77
C SER A 27 -26.44 11.28 6.58
N SER A 28 -25.95 10.57 5.56
CA SER A 28 -24.55 10.60 5.26
C SER A 28 -24.22 12.00 4.72
N ASN A 29 -23.16 12.60 5.22
CA ASN A 29 -22.67 13.90 4.73
C ASN A 29 -21.96 13.77 3.38
N GLY A 30 -22.13 12.65 2.69
CA GLY A 30 -21.49 12.30 1.44
C GLY A 30 -20.64 11.05 1.55
N GLU A 31 -19.83 10.81 0.55
CA GLU A 31 -18.87 9.70 0.51
C GLU A 31 -17.52 10.19 0.00
N VAL A 32 -16.44 9.54 0.40
CA VAL A 32 -15.08 9.74 -0.08
C VAL A 32 -14.50 8.41 -0.54
N ILE A 33 -13.90 8.40 -1.72
CA ILE A 33 -13.30 7.20 -2.31
C ILE A 33 -11.77 7.29 -2.14
N VAL A 34 -11.24 6.38 -1.33
CA VAL A 34 -9.81 6.30 -1.00
C VAL A 34 -9.20 5.11 -1.72
N TYR A 35 -8.05 5.30 -2.37
CA TYR A 35 -7.30 4.25 -3.04
C TYR A 35 -5.90 4.17 -2.46
N ASN A 36 -5.64 3.14 -1.67
CA ASN A 36 -4.43 3.00 -0.87
C ASN A 36 -3.81 1.60 -1.03
N TRP A 37 -2.66 1.39 -0.44
CA TRP A 37 -2.04 0.09 -0.29
C TRP A 37 -2.87 -0.80 0.63
N GLY A 38 -2.79 -2.10 0.44
CA GLY A 38 -3.30 -3.04 1.40
C GLY A 38 -2.59 -2.91 2.76
N GLU A 39 -3.28 -3.15 3.86
CA GLU A 39 -2.73 -3.19 5.23
C GLU A 39 -2.09 -1.87 5.74
N TYR A 40 -2.32 -0.73 5.06
CA TYR A 40 -1.70 0.57 5.40
C TYR A 40 -2.59 1.49 6.23
N ILE A 41 -3.75 1.02 6.68
CA ILE A 41 -4.62 1.74 7.59
C ILE A 41 -5.28 0.75 8.57
N ASP A 42 -5.43 1.18 9.81
CA ASP A 42 -6.25 0.46 10.77
C ASP A 42 -7.74 0.65 10.42
N PRO A 43 -8.52 -0.42 10.20
CA PRO A 43 -9.95 -0.30 9.88
C PRO A 43 -10.76 0.45 10.94
N GLU A 44 -10.31 0.48 12.21
CA GLU A 44 -10.96 1.24 13.27
C GLU A 44 -10.88 2.75 13.00
N VAL A 45 -9.81 3.23 12.35
CA VAL A 45 -9.65 4.65 11.97
C VAL A 45 -10.68 5.05 10.93
N ILE A 46 -11.00 4.17 9.97
CA ILE A 46 -12.06 4.41 8.98
C ILE A 46 -13.41 4.52 9.70
N THR A 47 -13.70 3.58 10.61
CA THR A 47 -14.93 3.59 11.40
C THR A 47 -15.07 4.87 12.21
N GLN A 48 -13.99 5.28 12.90
CA GLN A 48 -13.96 6.51 13.67
C GLN A 48 -14.22 7.75 12.80
N PHE A 49 -13.58 7.82 11.63
CA PHE A 49 -13.79 8.92 10.69
C PHE A 49 -15.26 9.01 10.24
N GLU A 50 -15.88 7.88 9.90
CA GLU A 50 -17.27 7.82 9.51
C GLU A 50 -18.22 8.25 10.64
N GLU A 51 -17.94 7.84 11.88
CA GLU A 51 -18.72 8.22 13.06
C GLU A 51 -18.60 9.71 13.38
N GLU A 52 -17.39 10.28 13.29
CA GLU A 52 -17.13 11.69 13.62
C GLU A 52 -17.65 12.65 12.54
N THR A 53 -17.57 12.26 11.27
CA THR A 53 -17.87 13.16 10.15
C THR A 53 -19.24 12.93 9.52
N GLY A 54 -19.79 11.72 9.63
CA GLY A 54 -20.94 11.25 8.88
C GLY A 54 -20.64 11.05 7.39
N ILE A 55 -19.38 11.09 6.97
CA ILE A 55 -18.94 10.84 5.59
C ILE A 55 -18.61 9.36 5.47
N LYS A 56 -19.17 8.67 4.48
CA LYS A 56 -18.88 7.27 4.20
C LYS A 56 -17.55 7.15 3.47
N VAL A 57 -16.71 6.20 3.88
CA VAL A 57 -15.46 5.86 3.19
C VAL A 57 -15.67 4.64 2.30
N ILE A 58 -15.37 4.79 1.01
CA ILE A 58 -15.21 3.68 0.06
C ILE A 58 -13.70 3.47 -0.08
N TYR A 59 -13.21 2.35 0.44
CA TYR A 59 -11.79 2.07 0.49
C TYR A 59 -11.45 0.98 -0.51
N ASP A 60 -10.65 1.35 -1.52
CA ASP A 60 -10.09 0.44 -2.53
C ASP A 60 -8.60 0.23 -2.26
N GLU A 61 -8.08 -0.93 -2.63
CA GLU A 61 -6.68 -1.31 -2.42
C GLU A 61 -5.96 -1.60 -3.73
N PHE A 62 -4.65 -1.37 -3.73
CA PHE A 62 -3.76 -1.75 -4.83
C PHE A 62 -2.45 -2.36 -4.28
N GLU A 63 -1.86 -3.26 -5.05
CA GLU A 63 -0.62 -3.94 -4.69
C GLU A 63 0.64 -3.20 -5.16
N THR A 64 0.57 -2.53 -6.32
CA THR A 64 1.72 -1.79 -6.88
C THR A 64 1.28 -0.47 -7.52
N ASN A 65 2.20 0.52 -7.55
CA ASN A 65 1.97 1.78 -8.27
C ASN A 65 1.70 1.55 -9.76
N GLU A 66 2.31 0.53 -10.36
CA GLU A 66 2.19 0.17 -11.77
C GLU A 66 0.79 -0.37 -12.12
N ILE A 67 0.09 -0.97 -11.15
CA ILE A 67 -1.32 -1.38 -11.28
C ILE A 67 -2.25 -0.19 -11.03
N MET A 68 -1.93 0.64 -10.03
CA MET A 68 -2.73 1.80 -9.64
C MET A 68 -2.75 2.87 -10.72
N TYR A 69 -1.59 3.27 -11.24
CA TYR A 69 -1.42 4.41 -12.16
C TYR A 69 -2.31 4.32 -13.42
N PRO A 70 -2.30 3.23 -14.20
CA PRO A 70 -3.14 3.13 -15.40
C PRO A 70 -4.64 3.22 -15.10
N LYS A 71 -5.06 2.76 -13.93
CA LYS A 71 -6.47 2.80 -13.51
C LYS A 71 -6.91 4.24 -13.22
N VAL A 72 -6.05 5.02 -12.57
CA VAL A 72 -6.28 6.46 -12.33
C VAL A 72 -6.21 7.25 -13.63
N GLU A 73 -5.17 7.03 -14.45
CA GLU A 73 -4.97 7.72 -15.74
C GLU A 73 -6.14 7.49 -16.70
N ALA A 74 -6.71 6.30 -16.73
CA ALA A 74 -7.87 5.99 -17.56
C ALA A 74 -9.15 6.69 -17.10
N GLY A 75 -9.20 7.27 -15.90
CA GLY A 75 -10.37 7.92 -15.34
C GLY A 75 -11.58 6.98 -15.15
N ALA A 76 -11.33 5.66 -15.10
CA ALA A 76 -12.37 4.65 -15.00
C ALA A 76 -13.06 4.65 -13.62
N SER A 77 -12.38 5.14 -12.61
CA SER A 77 -12.89 5.37 -11.26
C SER A 77 -12.51 6.77 -10.81
N GLN A 78 -13.42 7.47 -10.17
CA GLN A 78 -13.14 8.79 -9.59
C GLN A 78 -12.69 8.57 -8.15
N TYR A 79 -11.38 8.61 -7.92
CA TYR A 79 -10.81 8.58 -6.59
C TYR A 79 -10.67 10.00 -6.05
N ASP A 80 -11.08 10.22 -4.80
CA ASP A 80 -10.92 11.50 -4.11
C ASP A 80 -9.55 11.62 -3.46
N VAL A 81 -9.05 10.51 -2.93
CA VAL A 81 -7.73 10.41 -2.28
C VAL A 81 -7.00 9.16 -2.77
N ILE A 82 -5.74 9.32 -3.13
CA ILE A 82 -4.86 8.22 -3.49
C ILE A 82 -3.56 8.29 -2.66
N CYS A 83 -2.95 7.15 -2.37
CA CYS A 83 -1.72 7.08 -1.58
C CYS A 83 -0.58 6.38 -2.34
N PRO A 84 -0.03 6.99 -3.41
CA PRO A 84 1.09 6.44 -4.16
C PRO A 84 2.44 6.68 -3.46
N SER A 85 3.48 6.02 -3.95
CA SER A 85 4.86 6.34 -3.58
C SER A 85 5.32 7.67 -4.22
N ASP A 86 6.36 8.24 -3.67
CA ASP A 86 7.01 9.50 -4.05
C ASP A 86 7.26 9.64 -5.56
N TYR A 87 7.94 8.66 -6.18
CA TYR A 87 8.24 8.68 -7.61
C TYR A 87 6.97 8.68 -8.48
N MET A 88 5.90 8.06 -7.98
CA MET A 88 4.63 8.04 -8.70
C MET A 88 3.87 9.35 -8.53
N ILE A 89 3.99 10.02 -7.36
CA ILE A 89 3.49 11.39 -7.17
C ILE A 89 4.12 12.32 -8.20
N SER A 90 5.47 12.32 -8.33
CA SER A 90 6.15 13.11 -9.36
C SER A 90 5.59 12.85 -10.75
N LYS A 91 5.44 11.58 -11.13
CA LYS A 91 4.89 11.21 -12.44
C LYS A 91 3.45 11.69 -12.62
N MET A 92 2.63 11.63 -11.59
CA MET A 92 1.24 12.07 -11.64
C MET A 92 1.10 13.58 -11.72
N ILE A 93 1.99 14.33 -11.07
CA ILE A 93 2.10 15.80 -11.20
C ILE A 93 2.47 16.16 -12.64
N GLU A 94 3.49 15.52 -13.23
CA GLU A 94 3.94 15.74 -14.61
C GLU A 94 2.85 15.45 -15.65
N ASN A 95 1.88 14.60 -15.33
CA ASN A 95 0.76 14.22 -16.21
C ASN A 95 -0.57 14.89 -15.83
N ASP A 96 -0.56 15.92 -14.98
CA ASP A 96 -1.74 16.69 -14.56
C ASP A 96 -2.87 15.81 -13.98
N LEU A 97 -2.52 14.74 -13.26
CA LEU A 97 -3.48 13.80 -12.68
C LEU A 97 -3.88 14.15 -11.24
N LEU A 98 -3.21 15.09 -10.60
CA LEU A 98 -3.45 15.50 -9.22
C LEU A 98 -4.02 16.91 -9.14
N GLN A 99 -4.87 17.15 -8.15
CA GLN A 99 -5.38 18.48 -7.82
C GLN A 99 -4.53 19.12 -6.73
N GLU A 100 -4.36 20.44 -6.78
CA GLU A 100 -3.73 21.19 -5.69
C GLU A 100 -4.59 21.08 -4.41
N ILE A 101 -3.91 20.83 -3.29
CA ILE A 101 -4.54 20.74 -1.97
C ILE A 101 -4.72 22.14 -1.38
N ASP A 102 -5.93 22.46 -0.94
CA ASP A 102 -6.20 23.67 -0.18
C ASP A 102 -5.85 23.44 1.29
N PHE A 103 -4.59 23.66 1.64
CA PHE A 103 -4.07 23.48 3.00
C PHE A 103 -4.78 24.33 4.06
N SER A 104 -5.45 25.41 3.66
CA SER A 104 -6.23 26.22 4.62
C SER A 104 -7.43 25.48 5.21
N LYS A 105 -7.84 24.39 4.60
CA LYS A 105 -8.94 23.51 5.04
C LYS A 105 -8.46 22.31 5.87
N LEU A 106 -7.16 22.10 5.98
CA LEU A 106 -6.58 20.97 6.71
C LEU A 106 -6.21 21.39 8.14
N SER A 107 -7.14 21.24 9.07
CA SER A 107 -6.95 21.65 10.47
C SER A 107 -5.83 20.91 11.19
N ASN A 108 -5.47 19.70 10.73
CA ASN A 108 -4.50 18.82 11.38
C ASN A 108 -3.12 18.83 10.71
N ILE A 109 -2.91 19.67 9.68
CA ILE A 109 -1.64 19.68 8.93
C ILE A 109 -0.43 19.99 9.82
N ASP A 110 -0.59 20.82 10.82
CA ASP A 110 0.48 21.18 11.78
C ASP A 110 0.93 20.00 12.67
N GLN A 111 0.19 18.89 12.65
CA GLN A 111 0.59 17.66 13.35
C GLN A 111 1.58 16.82 12.54
N ILE A 112 1.73 17.09 11.24
CA ILE A 112 2.76 16.47 10.42
C ILE A 112 4.11 17.10 10.75
N GLY A 113 5.08 16.26 11.10
CA GLY A 113 6.43 16.75 11.41
C GLY A 113 7.03 17.50 10.21
N SER A 114 7.55 18.70 10.46
CA SER A 114 8.07 19.59 9.41
C SER A 114 9.19 18.94 8.56
N GLN A 115 9.96 18.01 9.14
CA GLN A 115 10.99 17.26 8.43
C GLN A 115 10.40 16.42 7.29
N TYR A 116 9.21 15.83 7.46
CA TYR A 116 8.56 15.04 6.42
C TYR A 116 8.01 15.92 5.29
N MET A 117 7.46 17.08 5.64
CA MET A 117 7.05 18.08 4.65
C MET A 117 8.26 18.66 3.87
N GLU A 118 9.43 18.74 4.48
CA GLU A 118 10.65 19.15 3.78
C GLU A 118 11.16 18.06 2.83
N MET A 119 11.13 16.80 3.27
CA MET A 119 11.52 15.65 2.44
C MET A 119 10.63 15.51 1.21
N SER A 120 9.31 15.73 1.35
CA SER A 120 8.39 15.61 0.21
C SER A 120 8.61 16.63 -0.91
N LYS A 121 9.38 17.71 -0.67
CA LYS A 121 9.76 18.65 -1.73
C LYS A 121 10.65 18.05 -2.82
N GLU A 122 11.25 16.90 -2.59
CA GLU A 122 12.02 16.19 -3.61
C GLU A 122 11.14 15.70 -4.76
N PHE A 123 9.87 15.39 -4.50
CA PHE A 123 8.93 14.89 -5.49
C PHE A 123 7.70 15.79 -5.69
N ASP A 124 7.39 16.66 -4.75
CA ASP A 124 6.37 17.72 -4.81
C ASP A 124 7.01 19.06 -4.35
N PRO A 125 7.76 19.77 -5.23
CA PRO A 125 8.67 20.85 -4.84
C PRO A 125 8.04 21.99 -4.04
N GLU A 126 6.75 22.22 -4.22
CA GLU A 126 5.99 23.27 -3.52
C GLU A 126 5.07 22.69 -2.44
N ASN A 127 5.08 21.38 -2.23
CA ASN A 127 4.13 20.66 -1.36
C ASN A 127 2.68 21.04 -1.66
N LYS A 128 2.30 21.06 -2.94
CA LYS A 128 0.96 21.47 -3.36
C LYS A 128 -0.02 20.31 -3.52
N TYR A 129 0.50 19.13 -3.84
CA TYR A 129 -0.31 18.01 -4.31
C TYR A 129 -0.36 16.84 -3.33
N SER A 130 0.52 16.84 -2.33
CA SER A 130 0.66 15.70 -1.44
C SER A 130 0.84 16.07 0.03
N VAL A 131 0.46 15.14 0.90
CA VAL A 131 0.74 15.17 2.34
C VAL A 131 1.43 13.87 2.71
N PRO A 132 2.59 13.89 3.39
CA PRO A 132 3.26 12.68 3.85
C PRO A 132 2.35 11.83 4.73
N TYR A 133 2.20 10.55 4.38
CA TYR A 133 1.37 9.60 5.11
C TYR A 133 2.20 8.68 5.99
N CYS A 134 3.05 7.87 5.39
CA CYS A 134 3.98 7.01 6.10
C CYS A 134 5.29 6.89 5.32
N TRP A 135 6.34 6.48 5.99
CA TRP A 135 7.62 6.17 5.38
C TRP A 135 8.25 4.98 6.10
N GLY A 136 9.15 4.32 5.45
CA GLY A 136 9.87 3.19 5.99
C GLY A 136 11.09 2.89 5.14
N THR A 137 11.78 1.84 5.51
CA THR A 137 12.92 1.30 4.77
C THR A 137 12.60 -0.09 4.27
N VAL A 138 13.30 -0.54 3.23
CA VAL A 138 13.28 -1.92 2.77
C VAL A 138 14.48 -2.65 3.36
N GLY A 139 14.31 -3.90 3.75
CA GLY A 139 15.39 -4.72 4.28
C GLY A 139 15.15 -6.19 4.04
N ILE A 140 15.94 -7.00 4.69
CA ILE A 140 15.87 -8.45 4.63
C ILE A 140 15.27 -8.98 5.92
N LEU A 141 14.15 -9.71 5.80
CA LEU A 141 13.61 -10.57 6.86
C LEU A 141 14.12 -11.97 6.63
N TYR A 142 14.60 -12.62 7.68
CA TYR A 142 15.11 -13.98 7.59
C TYR A 142 14.68 -14.82 8.79
N ASN A 143 14.54 -16.12 8.57
CA ASN A 143 14.26 -17.07 9.61
C ASN A 143 15.58 -17.65 10.16
N LYS A 144 15.88 -17.36 11.43
CA LYS A 144 17.11 -17.81 12.14
C LYS A 144 17.31 -19.32 12.11
N THR A 145 16.23 -20.09 12.01
CA THR A 145 16.28 -21.55 12.03
C THR A 145 16.50 -22.15 10.64
N MET A 146 16.37 -21.35 9.58
CA MET A 146 16.47 -21.77 8.18
C MET A 146 17.70 -21.22 7.46
N VAL A 147 18.41 -20.25 8.04
CA VAL A 147 19.64 -19.71 7.47
C VAL A 147 20.87 -20.23 8.25
N SER A 148 21.97 -20.47 7.54
CA SER A 148 23.24 -20.89 8.15
C SER A 148 23.95 -19.75 8.90
N SER A 149 23.71 -18.51 8.48
CA SER A 149 24.20 -17.28 9.11
C SER A 149 23.26 -16.11 8.79
N ALA A 150 23.20 -15.13 9.69
CA ALA A 150 22.44 -13.92 9.46
C ALA A 150 22.92 -13.21 8.18
N PRO A 151 22.03 -12.80 7.27
CA PRO A 151 22.39 -12.02 6.10
C PRO A 151 22.87 -10.63 6.53
N THR A 152 23.84 -10.08 5.82
CA THR A 152 24.40 -8.74 6.08
C THR A 152 24.44 -7.87 4.85
N LYS A 153 24.25 -8.45 3.67
CA LYS A 153 24.37 -7.78 2.36
C LYS A 153 23.21 -8.14 1.45
N TRP A 154 22.93 -7.27 0.51
CA TRP A 154 21.94 -7.58 -0.53
C TRP A 154 22.37 -8.79 -1.38
N ALA A 155 23.66 -9.02 -1.54
CA ALA A 155 24.22 -10.18 -2.25
C ALA A 155 23.81 -11.54 -1.63
N ASP A 156 23.41 -11.58 -0.37
CA ASP A 156 22.94 -12.80 0.30
C ASP A 156 21.66 -13.35 -0.34
N LEU A 157 20.88 -12.50 -1.03
CA LEU A 157 19.71 -12.91 -1.83
C LEU A 157 20.08 -13.65 -3.15
N TRP A 158 21.38 -13.78 -3.48
CA TRP A 158 21.90 -14.58 -4.60
C TRP A 158 22.61 -15.84 -4.13
N ASN A 159 22.51 -16.17 -2.83
CA ASN A 159 23.13 -17.40 -2.30
C ASN A 159 22.32 -18.64 -2.71
N GLU A 160 22.96 -19.55 -3.43
CA GLU A 160 22.40 -20.83 -3.88
C GLU A 160 21.87 -21.71 -2.74
N GLU A 161 22.36 -21.49 -1.51
CA GLU A 161 21.88 -22.20 -0.31
C GLU A 161 20.39 -21.94 -0.05
N TYR A 162 19.90 -20.76 -0.43
CA TYR A 162 18.51 -20.36 -0.22
C TYR A 162 17.62 -20.58 -1.45
N LYS A 163 18.10 -21.32 -2.45
CA LYS A 163 17.32 -21.61 -3.64
C LYS A 163 15.94 -22.15 -3.29
N ASP A 164 14.93 -21.64 -3.99
CA ASP A 164 13.50 -21.92 -3.76
C ASP A 164 12.98 -21.53 -2.36
N ASN A 165 13.75 -20.72 -1.61
CA ASN A 165 13.42 -20.19 -0.28
C ASN A 165 13.65 -18.68 -0.17
N ILE A 166 13.74 -17.97 -1.29
CA ILE A 166 13.90 -16.52 -1.38
C ILE A 166 12.58 -15.89 -1.82
N LEU A 167 12.09 -14.91 -1.05
CA LEU A 167 10.97 -14.06 -1.45
C LEU A 167 11.50 -12.71 -1.92
N MET A 168 11.13 -12.31 -3.11
CA MET A 168 11.55 -11.04 -3.70
C MET A 168 10.34 -10.13 -3.90
N GLN A 169 10.57 -8.81 -3.89
CA GLN A 169 9.49 -7.84 -4.09
C GLN A 169 8.97 -7.88 -5.53
N ASP A 170 7.64 -7.95 -5.69
CA ASP A 170 6.93 -7.74 -6.96
C ASP A 170 6.66 -6.23 -7.19
N SER A 171 7.65 -5.44 -6.85
CA SER A 171 7.72 -4.01 -7.10
C SER A 171 8.96 -3.72 -7.94
N VAL A 172 8.77 -3.08 -9.09
CA VAL A 172 9.87 -2.79 -10.02
C VAL A 172 10.95 -1.94 -9.35
N ARG A 173 10.55 -0.90 -8.61
CA ARG A 173 11.48 0.02 -7.96
C ARG A 173 12.27 -0.68 -6.86
N ASP A 174 11.61 -1.46 -6.02
CA ASP A 174 12.26 -2.15 -4.91
C ASP A 174 13.17 -3.28 -5.39
N ALA A 175 12.74 -4.06 -6.38
CA ALA A 175 13.60 -5.09 -6.98
C ALA A 175 14.86 -4.49 -7.60
N PHE A 176 14.73 -3.37 -8.33
CA PHE A 176 15.88 -2.66 -8.90
C PHE A 176 16.75 -2.03 -7.81
N MET A 177 16.16 -1.43 -6.75
CA MET A 177 16.90 -0.88 -5.62
C MET A 177 17.84 -1.91 -4.99
N VAL A 178 17.35 -3.14 -4.75
CA VAL A 178 18.16 -4.24 -4.22
C VAL A 178 19.38 -4.51 -5.11
N ALA A 179 19.19 -4.60 -6.43
CA ALA A 179 20.29 -4.83 -7.38
C ALA A 179 21.23 -3.62 -7.48
N GLN A 180 20.70 -2.40 -7.48
CA GLN A 180 21.48 -1.16 -7.53
C GLN A 180 22.36 -1.04 -6.29
N LYS A 181 21.80 -1.22 -5.10
CA LYS A 181 22.58 -1.17 -3.85
C LYS A 181 23.66 -2.24 -3.82
N MET A 182 23.35 -3.49 -4.19
CA MET A 182 24.32 -4.58 -4.29
C MET A 182 25.49 -4.23 -5.23
N LEU A 183 25.22 -3.53 -6.34
CA LEU A 183 26.24 -3.13 -7.32
C LEU A 183 26.93 -1.79 -6.98
N GLY A 184 26.49 -1.12 -5.90
CA GLY A 184 27.05 0.18 -5.49
C GLY A 184 26.53 1.36 -6.30
N TYR A 185 25.41 1.22 -6.99
CA TYR A 185 24.79 2.29 -7.78
C TYR A 185 23.78 3.10 -6.95
N SER A 186 23.48 4.30 -7.44
CA SER A 186 22.38 5.10 -6.89
C SER A 186 21.04 4.42 -7.22
N MET A 187 20.14 4.33 -6.25
CA MET A 187 18.78 3.84 -6.47
C MET A 187 17.95 4.77 -7.40
N ASN A 188 18.41 5.99 -7.60
CA ASN A 188 17.81 6.96 -8.52
C ASN A 188 18.62 7.08 -9.84
N SER A 189 19.51 6.13 -10.14
CA SER A 189 20.26 6.12 -11.39
C SER A 189 19.32 5.99 -12.58
N THR A 190 19.55 6.84 -13.59
CA THR A 190 18.93 6.78 -14.92
C THR A 190 19.91 6.33 -16.00
N ASP A 191 21.12 5.96 -15.60
CA ASP A 191 22.14 5.45 -16.52
C ASP A 191 21.72 4.08 -17.07
N LYS A 192 21.69 3.97 -18.40
CA LYS A 192 21.19 2.77 -19.09
C LYS A 192 22.06 1.55 -18.88
N ASP A 193 23.38 1.74 -18.77
CA ASP A 193 24.33 0.64 -18.59
C ASP A 193 24.25 0.12 -17.15
N GLU A 194 24.08 0.97 -16.15
CA GLU A 194 23.82 0.57 -14.77
C GLU A 194 22.49 -0.19 -14.63
N LEU A 195 21.43 0.34 -15.25
CA LEU A 195 20.12 -0.33 -15.23
C LEU A 195 20.15 -1.69 -15.94
N GLU A 196 20.89 -1.81 -17.05
CA GLU A 196 21.07 -3.09 -17.75
C GLU A 196 21.84 -4.09 -16.90
N GLN A 197 22.86 -3.65 -16.15
CA GLN A 197 23.60 -4.50 -15.21
C GLN A 197 22.68 -4.98 -14.07
N CYS A 198 21.86 -4.09 -13.51
CA CYS A 198 20.87 -4.46 -12.48
C CYS A 198 19.87 -5.49 -13.00
N LYS A 199 19.32 -5.26 -14.19
CA LYS A 199 18.41 -6.21 -14.84
C LYS A 199 19.06 -7.58 -15.02
N ASN A 200 20.31 -7.63 -15.47
CA ASN A 200 21.03 -8.89 -15.67
C ASN A 200 21.24 -9.61 -14.34
N LYS A 201 21.54 -8.90 -13.26
CA LYS A 201 21.65 -9.48 -11.91
C LYS A 201 20.32 -10.04 -11.41
N LEU A 202 19.22 -9.35 -11.62
CA LEU A 202 17.89 -9.87 -11.28
C LEU A 202 17.51 -11.12 -12.12
N ILE A 203 17.91 -11.16 -13.40
CA ILE A 203 17.73 -12.35 -14.23
C ILE A 203 18.57 -13.53 -13.70
N GLU A 204 19.80 -13.28 -13.26
CA GLU A 204 20.66 -14.28 -12.59
C GLU A 204 20.00 -14.83 -11.30
N GLN A 205 19.36 -13.97 -10.51
CA GLN A 205 18.70 -14.34 -9.26
C GLN A 205 17.42 -15.17 -9.51
N LYS A 206 16.70 -14.88 -10.58
CA LYS A 206 15.37 -15.44 -10.84
C LYS A 206 15.22 -16.95 -10.61
N PRO A 207 16.20 -17.82 -11.00
CA PRO A 207 16.13 -19.25 -10.73
C PRO A 207 16.22 -19.65 -9.26
N LEU A 208 16.61 -18.74 -8.39
CA LEU A 208 16.75 -18.95 -6.93
C LEU A 208 15.49 -18.52 -6.18
N VAL A 209 14.69 -17.63 -6.77
CA VAL A 209 13.51 -17.02 -6.14
C VAL A 209 12.35 -18.00 -6.10
N GLN A 210 11.77 -18.19 -4.92
CA GLN A 210 10.55 -18.97 -4.74
C GLN A 210 9.32 -18.22 -5.33
N ALA A 211 9.18 -16.93 -4.98
CA ALA A 211 8.08 -16.11 -5.42
C ALA A 211 8.45 -14.62 -5.41
N TYR A 212 7.81 -13.87 -6.31
CA TYR A 212 7.73 -12.43 -6.25
C TYR A 212 6.41 -12.06 -5.58
N VAL A 213 6.47 -11.30 -4.49
CA VAL A 213 5.33 -11.00 -3.61
C VAL A 213 5.44 -9.57 -3.08
N VAL A 214 4.33 -9.02 -2.61
CA VAL A 214 4.29 -7.76 -1.85
C VAL A 214 3.86 -8.11 -0.42
N ASP A 215 2.60 -7.93 -0.05
CA ASP A 215 2.10 -8.16 1.31
C ASP A 215 2.18 -9.64 1.74
N GLN A 216 2.07 -10.57 0.77
CA GLN A 216 2.13 -12.01 1.03
C GLN A 216 3.46 -12.49 1.62
N VAL A 217 4.52 -11.66 1.58
CA VAL A 217 5.79 -11.96 2.26
C VAL A 217 5.57 -12.20 3.75
N ARG A 218 4.66 -11.48 4.39
CA ARG A 218 4.32 -11.61 5.81
C ARG A 218 3.85 -13.03 6.14
N ASP A 219 2.77 -13.46 5.50
CA ASP A 219 2.14 -14.75 5.77
C ASP A 219 3.08 -15.92 5.49
N LYS A 220 3.85 -15.82 4.38
CA LYS A 220 4.84 -16.83 4.03
C LYS A 220 5.97 -16.94 5.04
N MET A 221 6.47 -15.81 5.54
CA MET A 221 7.54 -15.81 6.55
C MET A 221 7.00 -16.26 7.92
N ILE A 222 5.81 -15.83 8.33
CA ILE A 222 5.13 -16.31 9.55
C ILE A 222 4.95 -17.83 9.48
N GLY A 223 4.54 -18.36 8.33
CA GLY A 223 4.32 -19.78 8.08
C GLY A 223 5.60 -20.61 7.89
N ASN A 224 6.80 -20.01 7.98
CA ASN A 224 8.10 -20.66 7.71
C ASN A 224 8.19 -21.28 6.29
N GLU A 225 7.54 -20.63 5.29
CA GLU A 225 7.55 -21.10 3.91
C GLU A 225 8.79 -20.67 3.13
N ALA A 226 9.57 -19.71 3.66
CA ALA A 226 10.80 -19.22 3.05
C ALA A 226 11.85 -18.92 4.11
N ALA A 227 13.12 -18.98 3.72
CA ALA A 227 14.25 -18.72 4.60
C ALA A 227 14.57 -17.22 4.72
N ILE A 228 14.38 -16.47 3.61
CA ILE A 228 14.81 -15.09 3.49
C ILE A 228 13.87 -14.34 2.54
N GLY A 229 13.55 -13.08 2.85
CA GLY A 229 12.66 -12.27 2.01
C GLY A 229 12.94 -10.78 2.11
N VAL A 230 12.69 -10.07 1.03
CA VAL A 230 12.71 -8.60 0.99
C VAL A 230 11.37 -8.07 1.47
N ILE A 231 11.40 -7.17 2.45
CA ILE A 231 10.20 -6.68 3.14
C ILE A 231 10.37 -5.22 3.58
N TYR A 232 9.27 -4.50 3.73
CA TYR A 232 9.25 -3.18 4.34
C TYR A 232 9.39 -3.26 5.86
N SER A 233 10.09 -2.30 6.47
CA SER A 233 10.41 -2.31 7.91
C SER A 233 9.19 -2.36 8.82
N GLY A 234 8.11 -1.66 8.46
CA GLY A 234 6.86 -1.68 9.22
C GLY A 234 6.23 -3.07 9.27
N GLU A 235 6.18 -3.74 8.13
CA GLU A 235 5.67 -5.11 8.01
C GLU A 235 6.58 -6.12 8.69
N ALA A 236 7.91 -5.92 8.61
CA ALA A 236 8.87 -6.77 9.31
C ALA A 236 8.64 -6.76 10.82
N ILE A 237 8.38 -5.58 11.41
CA ILE A 237 8.07 -5.45 12.85
C ILE A 237 6.80 -6.22 13.21
N TYR A 238 5.76 -6.12 12.39
CA TYR A 238 4.53 -6.89 12.59
C TYR A 238 4.81 -8.40 12.51
N THR A 239 5.49 -8.84 11.44
CA THR A 239 5.79 -10.24 11.17
C THR A 239 6.63 -10.89 12.28
N GLN A 240 7.60 -10.14 12.83
CA GLN A 240 8.40 -10.59 13.97
C GLN A 240 7.59 -10.81 15.26
N ARG A 241 6.48 -10.11 15.45
CA ARG A 241 5.59 -10.32 16.61
C ARG A 241 4.82 -11.63 16.52
N GLU A 242 4.55 -12.08 15.30
CA GLU A 242 3.79 -13.31 15.04
C GLU A 242 4.70 -14.56 14.99
N ASN A 243 6.01 -14.39 14.72
CA ASN A 243 6.97 -15.47 14.67
C ASN A 243 8.33 -15.04 15.22
N GLU A 244 8.69 -15.53 16.40
CA GLU A 244 9.94 -15.18 17.13
C GLU A 244 11.22 -15.67 16.44
N ASP A 245 11.13 -16.59 15.49
CA ASP A 245 12.28 -17.06 14.72
C ASP A 245 12.71 -16.07 13.62
N LEU A 246 11.94 -15.03 13.38
CA LEU A 246 12.21 -14.04 12.34
C LEU A 246 13.01 -12.85 12.86
N GLU A 247 14.00 -12.44 12.09
CA GLU A 247 14.78 -11.24 12.34
C GLU A 247 14.89 -10.39 11.08
N PHE A 248 14.90 -9.07 11.29
CA PHE A 248 15.00 -8.07 10.22
C PHE A 248 16.36 -7.38 10.27
N VAL A 249 16.97 -7.18 9.11
CA VAL A 249 18.25 -6.50 8.95
C VAL A 249 18.22 -5.51 7.80
N ILE A 250 18.86 -4.36 8.00
CA ILE A 250 19.22 -3.44 6.91
C ILE A 250 20.61 -3.85 6.43
N PRO A 251 20.78 -4.21 5.14
CA PRO A 251 22.08 -4.57 4.59
C PRO A 251 23.11 -3.46 4.68
N GLU A 252 24.41 -3.83 4.73
CA GLU A 252 25.54 -2.90 4.87
C GLU A 252 25.60 -1.84 3.75
N GLU A 253 25.11 -2.16 2.56
CA GLU A 253 25.07 -1.24 1.41
C GLU A 253 23.97 -0.17 1.57
N GLY A 254 23.17 -0.26 2.64
CA GLY A 254 22.05 0.63 2.90
C GLY A 254 20.80 0.28 2.10
N THR A 255 19.77 1.13 2.21
CA THR A 255 18.45 0.95 1.63
C THR A 255 17.89 2.26 1.07
N ASN A 256 16.63 2.32 0.75
CA ASN A 256 15.87 3.53 0.39
C ASN A 256 15.55 4.38 1.63
#